data_e45946b57a08cfb39504da9ef4e32260
#
_entry.id   e45946b57a08cfb39504da9ef4e32260
#
_cell.length_a   1.000
_cell.length_b   1.000
_cell.length_c   1.000
_cell.angle_alpha   90.00
_cell.angle_beta   90.00
_cell.angle_gamma   90.00
#
_symmetry.space_group_name_H-M   'P 1'
#
loop_
_entity.id
_entity.type
_entity.pdbx_description
1 polymer ?
#
loop_
_entity_poly.entity_id
_entity_poly.type
_entity_poly.pdbx_seq_one_letter_code
_entity_poly.pdbx_strand_id
1 'polypeptide(L)'
;SENVYFEKPCGLMDQCASSVGSLIHIDFNDDTKVTKIDVDFESFDHSLCIVDVHASHADLTADYASIPAEMKSVAKYFNQEVLANVSEQEFYHELPSIRKQVGDRAVLRAMHLFAENKRVDELLKALNQGDFKTFKEIITASGNSSFKYLQNVYSNFYVDKQAVSIALALSEQLLQDK
;
A
#
# COMPACT_ATOMS: atom_id res chain seq x y z
N SER A 1 18.10 7.97 -9.48
CA SER A 1 19.45 7.47 -9.15
C SER A 1 19.42 6.01 -8.73
N GLU A 2 18.50 5.57 -7.86
CA GLU A 2 18.49 4.21 -7.30
C GLU A 2 18.34 3.12 -8.34
N ASN A 3 17.43 3.27 -9.31
CA ASN A 3 17.22 2.28 -10.37
C ASN A 3 18.41 2.16 -11.33
N VAL A 4 19.15 3.27 -11.57
CA VAL A 4 20.22 3.32 -12.58
C VAL A 4 21.59 3.03 -11.97
N TYR A 5 21.87 3.59 -10.77
CA TYR A 5 23.22 3.46 -10.18
C TYR A 5 23.34 2.31 -9.18
N PHE A 6 22.25 1.98 -8.49
CA PHE A 6 22.24 0.93 -7.48
C PHE A 6 21.48 -0.32 -7.93
N GLU A 7 20.92 -0.31 -9.15
CA GLU A 7 20.12 -1.40 -9.73
C GLU A 7 19.00 -1.91 -8.78
N LYS A 8 18.54 -1.01 -7.90
CA LYS A 8 17.51 -1.32 -6.91
C LYS A 8 16.14 -0.91 -7.46
N PRO A 9 15.19 -1.85 -7.59
CA PRO A 9 13.83 -1.50 -8.03
C PRO A 9 13.17 -0.58 -7.01
N CYS A 10 13.04 0.71 -7.35
CA CYS A 10 12.51 1.75 -6.47
C CYS A 10 11.51 2.61 -7.24
N GLY A 11 10.38 2.95 -6.58
CA GLY A 11 9.41 3.93 -7.07
C GLY A 11 9.83 5.37 -6.76
N LEU A 12 8.98 6.33 -7.12
CA LEU A 12 9.21 7.76 -6.88
C LEU A 12 8.63 8.26 -5.55
N MET A 13 7.82 7.47 -4.86
CA MET A 13 7.02 7.91 -3.71
C MET A 13 7.89 8.50 -2.59
N ASP A 14 8.89 7.76 -2.14
CA ASP A 14 9.75 8.15 -1.01
C ASP A 14 10.58 9.38 -1.33
N GLN A 15 11.09 9.49 -2.56
CA GLN A 15 11.87 10.63 -3.02
C GLN A 15 11.01 11.89 -3.13
N CYS A 16 9.77 11.77 -3.63
CA CYS A 16 8.81 12.88 -3.65
C CYS A 16 8.45 13.32 -2.24
N ALA A 17 8.13 12.39 -1.36
CA ALA A 17 7.78 12.69 0.02
C ALA A 17 8.92 13.39 0.76
N SER A 18 10.15 12.90 0.62
CA SER A 18 11.35 13.49 1.25
C SER A 18 11.68 14.88 0.70
N SER A 19 11.41 15.11 -0.60
CA SER A 19 11.72 16.40 -1.25
C SER A 19 10.70 17.47 -0.91
N VAL A 20 9.43 17.13 -0.81
CA VAL A 20 8.33 18.09 -0.54
C VAL A 20 8.16 18.32 0.96
N GLY A 21 8.35 17.28 1.75
CA GLY A 21 8.12 17.28 3.20
C GLY A 21 6.63 17.33 3.57
N SER A 22 6.36 17.13 4.86
CA SER A 22 4.98 17.06 5.40
C SER A 22 4.18 15.87 4.81
N LEU A 23 2.86 15.91 4.92
CA LEU A 23 1.97 14.94 4.28
C LEU A 23 1.74 15.35 2.83
N ILE A 24 1.83 14.39 1.91
CA ILE A 24 1.61 14.65 0.48
C ILE A 24 0.66 13.62 -0.12
N HIS A 25 -0.08 14.06 -1.11
CA HIS A 25 -0.82 13.20 -2.03
C HIS A 25 -0.09 13.17 -3.37
N ILE A 26 0.18 11.98 -3.89
CA ILE A 26 0.84 11.78 -5.18
C ILE A 26 -0.14 11.04 -6.09
N ASP A 27 -0.46 11.65 -7.22
CA ASP A 27 -1.16 11.02 -8.32
C ASP A 27 -0.13 10.65 -9.38
N PHE A 28 0.02 9.36 -9.67
CA PHE A 28 0.96 8.82 -10.65
C PHE A 28 0.34 8.60 -12.04
N ASN A 29 -0.84 9.14 -12.30
CA ASN A 29 -1.39 9.15 -13.66
C ASN A 29 -0.50 9.99 -14.60
N ASP A 30 -0.89 10.15 -15.85
CA ASP A 30 -0.13 10.66 -17.01
C ASP A 30 0.98 11.69 -16.70
N ASP A 31 0.70 12.68 -15.85
CA ASP A 31 1.70 13.61 -15.31
C ASP A 31 1.72 13.48 -13.78
N THR A 32 2.80 12.97 -13.21
CA THR A 32 2.94 12.83 -11.76
C THR A 32 2.65 14.14 -11.04
N LYS A 33 1.53 14.20 -10.34
CA LYS A 33 1.09 15.38 -9.61
C LYS A 33 1.27 15.18 -8.11
N VAL A 34 2.04 16.07 -7.50
CA VAL A 34 2.28 16.08 -6.05
C VAL A 34 1.55 17.25 -5.42
N THR A 35 0.70 16.96 -4.45
CA THR A 35 -0.06 17.97 -3.70
C THR A 35 0.28 17.86 -2.22
N LYS A 36 0.75 18.97 -1.63
CA LYS A 36 1.00 19.04 -0.19
C LYS A 36 -0.33 19.17 0.55
N ILE A 37 -0.45 18.43 1.65
CA ILE A 37 -1.62 18.43 2.51
C ILE A 37 -1.19 19.01 3.85
N ASP A 38 -1.82 20.13 4.23
CA ASP A 38 -1.56 20.75 5.52
C ASP A 38 -2.41 20.09 6.58
N VAL A 39 -1.79 19.23 7.39
CA VAL A 39 -2.40 18.55 8.53
C VAL A 39 -1.52 18.74 9.75
N ASP A 40 -2.13 19.23 10.80
CA ASP A 40 -1.54 19.31 12.13
C ASP A 40 -2.15 18.20 13.02
N PHE A 41 -1.38 17.14 13.26
CA PHE A 41 -1.83 16.03 14.10
C PHE A 41 -2.01 16.44 15.58
N GLU A 42 -1.28 17.46 16.04
CA GLU A 42 -1.42 17.95 17.42
C GLU A 42 -2.79 18.61 17.62
N SER A 43 -3.36 19.22 16.59
CA SER A 43 -4.72 19.79 16.65
C SER A 43 -5.81 18.75 16.89
N PHE A 44 -5.51 17.45 16.67
CA PHE A 44 -6.39 16.32 16.93
C PHE A 44 -6.00 15.55 18.20
N ASP A 45 -5.11 16.09 19.03
CA ASP A 45 -4.56 15.41 20.23
C ASP A 45 -3.87 14.07 19.91
N HIS A 46 -3.20 13.99 18.74
CA HIS A 46 -2.53 12.80 18.27
C HIS A 46 -1.09 13.08 17.84
N SER A 47 -0.25 12.06 17.97
CA SER A 47 1.14 12.09 17.51
C SER A 47 1.42 10.89 16.60
N LEU A 48 2.18 11.13 15.52
CA LEU A 48 2.67 10.07 14.66
C LEU A 48 3.87 9.40 15.32
N CYS A 49 3.79 8.09 15.54
CA CYS A 49 4.86 7.29 16.14
C CYS A 49 5.40 6.26 15.14
N ILE A 50 6.70 6.05 15.15
CA ILE A 50 7.37 4.98 14.41
C ILE A 50 7.84 3.93 15.43
N VAL A 51 7.43 2.68 15.21
CA VAL A 51 7.87 1.54 16.01
C VAL A 51 8.91 0.75 15.23
N ASP A 52 10.16 0.77 15.69
CA ASP A 52 11.22 -0.06 15.11
C ASP A 52 11.12 -1.48 15.67
N VAL A 53 10.86 -2.43 14.78
CA VAL A 53 10.78 -3.87 15.11
C VAL A 53 12.12 -4.60 14.98
N HIS A 54 13.20 -3.87 14.71
CA HIS A 54 14.55 -4.39 14.50
C HIS A 54 14.64 -5.50 13.44
N ALA A 55 13.76 -5.47 12.42
CA ALA A 55 13.77 -6.41 11.31
C ALA A 55 14.59 -5.86 10.15
N SER A 56 15.49 -6.68 9.59
CA SER A 56 16.23 -6.34 8.38
C SER A 56 15.37 -6.61 7.14
N HIS A 57 15.38 -5.65 6.20
CA HIS A 57 14.74 -5.79 4.89
C HIS A 57 15.72 -6.23 3.79
N ALA A 58 16.99 -6.47 4.11
CA ALA A 58 18.05 -6.72 3.12
C ALA A 58 17.79 -7.94 2.23
N ASP A 59 17.12 -8.97 2.77
CA ASP A 59 16.89 -10.24 2.07
C ASP A 59 15.51 -10.29 1.36
N LEU A 60 14.70 -9.21 1.39
CA LEU A 60 13.32 -9.22 0.91
C LEU A 60 13.15 -8.69 -0.53
N THR A 61 14.23 -8.52 -1.29
CA THR A 61 14.20 -7.98 -2.66
C THR A 61 13.26 -8.78 -3.56
N ALA A 62 13.24 -10.11 -3.44
CA ALA A 62 12.36 -10.97 -4.23
C ALA A 62 10.88 -10.78 -3.87
N ASP A 63 10.55 -10.62 -2.59
CA ASP A 63 9.18 -10.34 -2.11
C ASP A 63 8.70 -8.99 -2.66
N TYR A 64 9.52 -7.93 -2.57
CA TYR A 64 9.22 -6.62 -3.14
C TYR A 64 9.02 -6.66 -4.65
N ALA A 65 9.91 -7.31 -5.39
CA ALA A 65 9.82 -7.41 -6.85
C ALA A 65 8.59 -8.22 -7.31
N SER A 66 8.12 -9.16 -6.51
CA SER A 66 6.94 -9.98 -6.82
C SER A 66 5.65 -9.16 -6.88
N ILE A 67 5.54 -8.07 -6.11
CA ILE A 67 4.31 -7.26 -6.04
C ILE A 67 3.99 -6.61 -7.39
N PRO A 68 4.86 -5.76 -7.95
CA PRO A 68 4.58 -5.14 -9.25
C PRO A 68 4.53 -6.17 -10.38
N ALA A 69 5.30 -7.26 -10.30
CA ALA A 69 5.28 -8.32 -11.32
C ALA A 69 3.92 -9.02 -11.38
N GLU A 70 3.33 -9.34 -10.24
CA GLU A 70 2.00 -9.96 -10.17
C GLU A 70 0.89 -9.00 -10.57
N MET A 71 0.95 -7.72 -10.15
CA MET A 71 -0.01 -6.70 -10.61
C MET A 71 0.05 -6.51 -12.13
N LYS A 72 1.26 -6.49 -12.72
CA LYS A 72 1.43 -6.45 -14.17
C LYS A 72 0.88 -7.69 -14.88
N SER A 73 0.97 -8.86 -14.26
CA SER A 73 0.39 -10.08 -14.87
C SER A 73 -1.13 -9.98 -14.99
N VAL A 74 -1.79 -9.38 -14.00
CA VAL A 74 -3.23 -9.10 -14.06
C VAL A 74 -3.54 -8.05 -15.13
N ALA A 75 -2.78 -6.95 -15.21
CA ALA A 75 -2.97 -5.93 -16.23
C ALA A 75 -2.83 -6.51 -17.65
N LYS A 76 -1.83 -7.36 -17.88
CA LYS A 76 -1.60 -8.03 -19.16
C LYS A 76 -2.76 -8.94 -19.57
N TYR A 77 -3.47 -9.56 -18.65
CA TYR A 77 -4.67 -10.35 -18.95
C TYR A 77 -5.72 -9.49 -19.68
N PHE A 78 -5.81 -8.21 -19.32
CA PHE A 78 -6.69 -7.23 -19.97
C PHE A 78 -6.02 -6.42 -21.10
N ASN A 79 -4.86 -6.84 -21.59
CA ASN A 79 -4.06 -6.13 -22.59
C ASN A 79 -3.70 -4.69 -22.17
N GLN A 80 -3.50 -4.48 -20.86
CA GLN A 80 -3.06 -3.21 -20.29
C GLN A 80 -1.62 -3.30 -19.79
N GLU A 81 -0.92 -2.15 -19.79
CA GLU A 81 0.44 -2.05 -19.27
C GLU A 81 0.47 -1.97 -17.74
N VAL A 82 -0.51 -1.27 -17.17
CA VAL A 82 -0.65 -1.05 -15.73
C VAL A 82 -2.06 -1.37 -15.27
N LEU A 83 -2.18 -1.81 -14.03
CA LEU A 83 -3.45 -2.21 -13.44
C LEU A 83 -4.43 -1.03 -13.26
N ALA A 84 -3.92 0.20 -13.14
CA ALA A 84 -4.75 1.41 -13.07
C ALA A 84 -5.65 1.60 -14.30
N ASN A 85 -5.26 1.06 -15.46
CA ASN A 85 -6.03 1.16 -16.71
C ASN A 85 -7.08 0.03 -16.86
N VAL A 86 -7.15 -0.88 -15.90
CA VAL A 86 -8.11 -1.99 -15.93
C VAL A 86 -9.40 -1.56 -15.23
N SER A 87 -10.53 -1.83 -15.89
CA SER A 87 -11.84 -1.64 -15.27
C SER A 87 -12.03 -2.61 -14.10
N GLU A 88 -12.30 -2.07 -12.91
CA GLU A 88 -12.59 -2.89 -11.73
C GLU A 88 -13.81 -3.81 -11.96
N GLN A 89 -14.82 -3.33 -12.67
CA GLN A 89 -16.01 -4.12 -13.00
C GLN A 89 -15.66 -5.31 -13.90
N GLU A 90 -14.85 -5.11 -14.94
CA GLU A 90 -14.38 -6.19 -15.80
C GLU A 90 -13.50 -7.18 -15.04
N PHE A 91 -12.62 -6.68 -14.18
CA PHE A 91 -11.79 -7.52 -13.33
C PHE A 91 -12.63 -8.48 -12.48
N TYR A 92 -13.67 -7.99 -11.78
CA TYR A 92 -14.52 -8.85 -10.97
C TYR A 92 -15.39 -9.81 -11.81
N HIS A 93 -15.79 -9.41 -13.02
CA HIS A 93 -16.52 -10.28 -13.93
C HIS A 93 -15.66 -11.47 -14.39
N GLU A 94 -14.39 -11.21 -14.71
CA GLU A 94 -13.44 -12.22 -15.21
C GLU A 94 -12.70 -12.98 -14.09
N LEU A 95 -13.05 -12.77 -12.83
CA LEU A 95 -12.35 -13.31 -11.67
C LEU A 95 -12.08 -14.83 -11.75
N PRO A 96 -13.04 -15.70 -12.15
CA PRO A 96 -12.80 -17.14 -12.24
C PRO A 96 -11.75 -17.52 -13.28
N SER A 97 -11.65 -16.75 -14.37
CA SER A 97 -10.71 -16.95 -15.48
C SER A 97 -9.31 -16.45 -15.12
N ILE A 98 -9.23 -15.25 -14.55
CA ILE A 98 -7.97 -14.62 -14.12
C ILE A 98 -7.25 -15.49 -13.11
N ARG A 99 -7.96 -16.00 -12.08
CA ARG A 99 -7.39 -16.87 -11.04
C ARG A 99 -6.64 -18.07 -11.61
N LYS A 100 -7.19 -18.67 -12.67
CA LYS A 100 -6.57 -19.84 -13.31
C LYS A 100 -5.30 -19.49 -14.07
N GLN A 101 -5.21 -18.27 -14.58
CA GLN A 101 -4.10 -17.84 -15.43
C GLN A 101 -2.96 -17.19 -14.63
N VAL A 102 -3.25 -16.30 -13.68
CA VAL A 102 -2.23 -15.53 -12.95
C VAL A 102 -2.03 -15.99 -11.50
N GLY A 103 -2.93 -16.81 -10.96
CA GLY A 103 -2.89 -17.29 -9.58
C GLY A 103 -3.58 -16.37 -8.57
N ASP A 104 -3.88 -16.94 -7.39
CA ASP A 104 -4.72 -16.29 -6.38
C ASP A 104 -4.06 -15.06 -5.75
N ARG A 105 -2.74 -15.09 -5.51
CA ARG A 105 -2.03 -13.97 -4.89
C ARG A 105 -1.99 -12.75 -5.80
N ALA A 106 -1.79 -12.92 -7.09
CA ALA A 106 -1.84 -11.81 -8.05
C ALA A 106 -3.23 -11.14 -8.07
N VAL A 107 -4.28 -11.95 -7.98
CA VAL A 107 -5.68 -11.46 -7.89
C VAL A 107 -5.90 -10.70 -6.59
N LEU A 108 -5.46 -11.21 -5.44
CA LEU A 108 -5.58 -10.51 -4.15
C LEU A 108 -4.85 -9.16 -4.18
N ARG A 109 -3.66 -9.10 -4.76
CA ARG A 109 -2.88 -7.86 -4.94
C ARG A 109 -3.60 -6.85 -5.83
N ALA A 110 -4.26 -7.30 -6.89
CA ALA A 110 -5.11 -6.44 -7.71
C ALA A 110 -6.31 -5.88 -6.93
N MET A 111 -7.00 -6.73 -6.16
CA MET A 111 -8.09 -6.31 -5.27
C MET A 111 -7.62 -5.25 -4.26
N HIS A 112 -6.41 -5.43 -3.70
CA HIS A 112 -5.82 -4.43 -2.82
C HIS A 112 -5.69 -3.07 -3.53
N LEU A 113 -5.10 -3.03 -4.74
CA LEU A 113 -4.88 -1.79 -5.47
C LEU A 113 -6.18 -1.04 -5.74
N PHE A 114 -7.21 -1.72 -6.26
CA PHE A 114 -8.52 -1.08 -6.51
C PHE A 114 -9.14 -0.49 -5.23
N ALA A 115 -9.07 -1.25 -4.15
CA ALA A 115 -9.60 -0.78 -2.87
C ALA A 115 -8.75 0.34 -2.26
N GLU A 116 -7.42 0.30 -2.43
CA GLU A 116 -6.51 1.30 -1.89
C GLU A 116 -6.68 2.64 -2.58
N ASN A 117 -6.84 2.67 -3.90
CA ASN A 117 -7.12 3.91 -4.62
C ASN A 117 -8.38 4.61 -4.08
N LYS A 118 -9.46 3.85 -3.80
CA LYS A 118 -10.67 4.42 -3.19
C LYS A 118 -10.41 4.95 -1.78
N ARG A 119 -9.64 4.19 -0.97
CA ARG A 119 -9.27 4.61 0.38
C ARG A 119 -8.46 5.91 0.40
N VAL A 120 -7.55 6.10 -0.56
CA VAL A 120 -6.79 7.36 -0.69
C VAL A 120 -7.73 8.53 -0.94
N ASP A 121 -8.72 8.40 -1.84
CA ASP A 121 -9.71 9.45 -2.09
C ASP A 121 -10.57 9.77 -0.86
N GLU A 122 -10.99 8.73 -0.14
CA GLU A 122 -11.78 8.88 1.09
C GLU A 122 -10.95 9.51 2.22
N LEU A 123 -9.68 9.14 2.34
CA LEU A 123 -8.73 9.68 3.30
C LEU A 123 -8.50 11.17 3.08
N LEU A 124 -8.32 11.61 1.83
CA LEU A 124 -8.20 13.02 1.49
C LEU A 124 -9.46 13.81 1.86
N LYS A 125 -10.65 13.25 1.63
CA LYS A 125 -11.92 13.87 2.03
C LYS A 125 -12.02 14.00 3.54
N ALA A 126 -11.69 12.94 4.29
CA ALA A 126 -11.72 12.95 5.74
C ALA A 126 -10.77 14.01 6.32
N LEU A 127 -9.54 14.10 5.81
CA LEU A 127 -8.57 15.12 6.23
C LEU A 127 -9.05 16.54 5.94
N ASN A 128 -9.59 16.80 4.75
CA ASN A 128 -10.11 18.12 4.36
C ASN A 128 -11.34 18.54 5.19
N GLN A 129 -12.06 17.59 5.74
CA GLN A 129 -13.23 17.83 6.61
C GLN A 129 -12.88 17.87 8.10
N GLY A 130 -11.62 17.62 8.48
CA GLY A 130 -11.21 17.47 9.86
C GLY A 130 -11.80 16.24 10.56
N ASP A 131 -12.28 15.26 9.80
CA ASP A 131 -12.83 14.01 10.32
C ASP A 131 -11.69 13.00 10.62
N PHE A 132 -11.03 13.24 11.74
CA PHE A 132 -9.91 12.43 12.15
C PHE A 132 -10.30 11.00 12.57
N LYS A 133 -11.55 10.80 12.99
CA LYS A 133 -12.07 9.47 13.29
C LYS A 133 -12.09 8.60 12.02
N THR A 134 -12.73 9.09 10.97
CA THR A 134 -12.77 8.40 9.67
C THR A 134 -11.36 8.23 9.09
N PHE A 135 -10.47 9.22 9.24
CA PHE A 135 -9.06 9.07 8.86
C PHE A 135 -8.41 7.83 9.52
N LYS A 136 -8.53 7.66 10.84
CA LYS A 136 -7.97 6.49 11.56
C LYS A 136 -8.59 5.17 11.11
N GLU A 137 -9.89 5.14 10.88
CA GLU A 137 -10.58 3.94 10.39
C GLU A 137 -10.06 3.52 9.00
N ILE A 138 -9.84 4.49 8.10
CA ILE A 138 -9.28 4.22 6.76
C ILE A 138 -7.84 3.73 6.84
N ILE A 139 -6.98 4.34 7.68
CA ILE A 139 -5.60 3.87 7.89
C ILE A 139 -5.58 2.44 8.40
N THR A 140 -6.44 2.10 9.36
CA THR A 140 -6.57 0.73 9.86
C THR A 140 -7.03 -0.23 8.78
N ALA A 141 -8.01 0.17 7.96
CA ALA A 141 -8.49 -0.63 6.83
C ALA A 141 -7.41 -0.85 5.76
N SER A 142 -6.57 0.16 5.49
CA SER A 142 -5.41 0.05 4.59
C SER A 142 -4.37 -0.94 5.13
N GLY A 143 -4.02 -0.86 6.42
CA GLY A 143 -3.12 -1.81 7.07
C GLY A 143 -3.64 -3.25 7.00
N ASN A 144 -4.92 -3.45 7.30
CA ASN A 144 -5.57 -4.77 7.18
C ASN A 144 -5.58 -5.30 5.73
N SER A 145 -5.77 -4.41 4.77
CA SER A 145 -5.70 -4.75 3.34
C SER A 145 -4.28 -5.13 2.92
N SER A 146 -3.27 -4.41 3.40
CA SER A 146 -1.86 -4.73 3.18
C SER A 146 -1.50 -6.12 3.74
N PHE A 147 -1.98 -6.45 4.93
CA PHE A 147 -1.77 -7.76 5.53
C PHE A 147 -2.48 -8.89 4.75
N LYS A 148 -3.77 -8.72 4.48
CA LYS A 148 -4.64 -9.77 3.96
C LYS A 148 -4.54 -9.95 2.45
N TYR A 149 -4.50 -8.86 1.69
CA TYR A 149 -4.58 -8.88 0.23
C TYR A 149 -3.23 -8.64 -0.43
N LEU A 150 -2.51 -7.59 -0.06
CA LEU A 150 -1.19 -7.28 -0.64
C LEU A 150 -0.14 -8.29 -0.18
N GLN A 151 -0.23 -8.76 1.06
CA GLN A 151 0.67 -9.74 1.67
C GLN A 151 2.12 -9.26 1.64
N ASN A 152 2.36 -8.02 2.09
CA ASN A 152 3.67 -7.39 2.15
C ASN A 152 4.18 -7.16 3.58
N VAL A 153 3.43 -7.61 4.59
CA VAL A 153 3.77 -7.47 6.02
C VAL A 153 4.68 -8.61 6.51
N TYR A 154 4.68 -9.72 5.81
CA TYR A 154 5.48 -10.90 6.09
C TYR A 154 6.01 -11.52 4.81
N SER A 155 7.12 -12.27 4.92
CA SER A 155 7.65 -13.06 3.81
C SER A 155 7.10 -14.49 3.84
N ASN A 156 6.72 -15.01 2.68
CA ASN A 156 6.34 -16.43 2.54
C ASN A 156 7.57 -17.36 2.53
N PHE A 157 8.77 -16.81 2.36
CA PHE A 157 10.03 -17.57 2.35
C PHE A 157 10.68 -17.65 3.73
N TYR A 158 10.49 -16.62 4.57
CA TYR A 158 11.11 -16.50 5.89
C TYR A 158 10.03 -16.48 6.98
N VAL A 159 9.39 -17.63 7.18
CA VAL A 159 8.25 -17.79 8.11
C VAL A 159 8.62 -17.56 9.58
N ASP A 160 9.90 -17.63 9.92
CA ASP A 160 10.48 -17.38 11.23
C ASP A 160 10.76 -15.87 11.49
N LYS A 161 10.66 -15.02 10.47
CA LYS A 161 10.98 -13.59 10.54
C LYS A 161 9.73 -12.72 10.35
N GLN A 162 8.83 -12.74 11.31
CA GLN A 162 7.55 -12.01 11.25
C GLN A 162 7.40 -10.96 12.36
N ALA A 163 8.44 -10.21 12.65
CA ALA A 163 8.45 -9.21 13.73
C ALA A 163 7.38 -8.12 13.52
N VAL A 164 7.14 -7.68 12.28
CA VAL A 164 6.09 -6.69 11.96
C VAL A 164 4.71 -7.25 12.28
N SER A 165 4.42 -8.51 11.93
CA SER A 165 3.14 -9.16 12.23
C SER A 165 2.89 -9.27 13.74
N ILE A 166 3.94 -9.59 14.52
CA ILE A 166 3.87 -9.65 15.97
C ILE A 166 3.60 -8.25 16.56
N ALA A 167 4.31 -7.22 16.07
CA ALA A 167 4.13 -5.85 16.54
C ALA A 167 2.71 -5.34 16.25
N LEU A 168 2.16 -5.64 15.08
CA LEU A 168 0.77 -5.30 14.73
C LEU A 168 -0.22 -5.99 15.67
N ALA A 169 -0.09 -7.30 15.86
CA ALA A 169 -0.99 -8.07 16.74
C ALA A 169 -0.94 -7.55 18.19
N LEU A 170 0.24 -7.22 18.71
CA LEU A 170 0.39 -6.64 20.04
C LEU A 170 -0.20 -5.23 20.13
N SER A 171 -0.01 -4.40 19.09
CA SER A 171 -0.58 -3.06 19.04
C SER A 171 -2.10 -3.09 19.02
N GLU A 172 -2.70 -3.97 18.22
CA GLU A 172 -4.15 -4.17 18.18
C GLU A 172 -4.67 -4.58 19.57
N GLN A 173 -4.03 -5.56 20.21
CA GLN A 173 -4.43 -6.03 21.54
C GLN A 173 -4.33 -4.94 22.61
N LEU A 174 -3.30 -4.10 22.56
CA LEU A 174 -3.07 -3.06 23.57
C LEU A 174 -3.93 -1.81 23.37
N LEU A 175 -4.37 -1.56 22.14
CA LEU A 175 -5.07 -0.32 21.75
C LEU A 175 -6.57 -0.51 21.49
N GLN A 176 -7.09 -1.73 21.65
CA GLN A 176 -8.51 -2.05 21.37
C GLN A 176 -9.52 -1.16 22.11
N ASP A 177 -9.17 -0.65 23.29
CA ASP A 177 -10.07 0.11 24.16
C ASP A 177 -9.69 1.60 24.29
N LYS A 178 -8.88 2.17 23.36
CA LYS A 178 -8.36 3.54 23.50
C LYS A 178 -8.69 4.45 22.32
#